data_204037abdc9324fb71e9e9b2c18f201d
#
_entry.id   204037abdc9324fb71e9e9b2c18f201d
#
_cell.length_a   1.000
_cell.length_b   1.000
_cell.length_c   1.000
_cell.angle_alpha   90.00
_cell.angle_beta   90.00
_cell.angle_gamma   90.00
#
_symmetry.space_group_name_H-M   'P 1'
#
loop_
_entity.id
_entity.type
_entity.pdbx_description
1 polymer ?
#
loop_
_entity_poly.entity_id
_entity_poly.type
_entity_poly.pdbx_seq_one_letter_code
_entity_poly.pdbx_strand_id
1 'polypeptide(L)'
;MNEAKKLRRTSACGYARGDETRQRIIEAAIELFGERGFAGASTREIAAMAGVNAPALQYYFENKEGVYRACVETIAENGWEVFAPSVGHAWAMLDADADVDVLIDAFVGLLRALSDRMFTAPKTMNQRLFFAREQVGQEPASASEILMKRMRKPLNDVSAELIGRISGRPADDPVTRLRAMSLYGQITVFHIAERSALQVLEWDAFNGERAALLIETIADQTRVLLEQWHAQRDALAADSESVVKRKPRAAAKRTAKPGASTSAAKNTRRVTKPAAR
;
A
#
# COMPACT_ATOMS: atom_id res chain seq x y z
N MET A 1 46.77 -18.92 -24.27
CA MET A 1 46.02 -18.21 -23.16
C MET A 1 45.24 -16.96 -23.58
N ASN A 2 45.12 -16.62 -24.88
CA ASN A 2 44.54 -15.35 -25.35
C ASN A 2 43.10 -15.46 -25.93
N GLU A 3 42.64 -16.63 -26.38
CA GLU A 3 41.33 -16.78 -27.02
C GLU A 3 40.19 -16.87 -25.99
N ALA A 4 40.36 -17.55 -24.86
CA ALA A 4 39.34 -17.66 -23.80
C ALA A 4 39.02 -16.31 -23.13
N LYS A 5 40.00 -15.39 -23.09
CA LYS A 5 39.85 -14.03 -22.56
C LYS A 5 39.08 -13.10 -23.49
N LYS A 6 39.20 -13.36 -24.83
CA LYS A 6 38.49 -12.59 -25.88
C LYS A 6 37.02 -12.99 -25.99
N LEU A 7 36.69 -14.29 -25.82
CA LEU A 7 35.33 -14.80 -25.77
C LEU A 7 34.55 -14.35 -24.53
N ARG A 8 35.17 -14.28 -23.36
CA ARG A 8 34.56 -13.74 -22.14
C ARG A 8 34.26 -12.23 -22.21
N ARG A 9 35.14 -11.43 -22.87
CA ARG A 9 34.91 -10.01 -23.05
C ARG A 9 33.79 -9.70 -24.05
N THR A 10 33.63 -10.50 -25.10
CA THR A 10 32.53 -10.33 -26.07
C THR A 10 31.18 -10.70 -25.53
N SER A 11 31.06 -11.72 -24.64
CA SER A 11 29.80 -12.08 -24.00
C SER A 11 29.33 -11.00 -22.99
N ALA A 12 30.21 -10.51 -22.11
CA ALA A 12 29.86 -9.46 -21.15
C ALA A 12 29.40 -8.15 -21.81
N CYS A 13 30.07 -7.75 -22.92
CA CYS A 13 29.68 -6.56 -23.68
C CYS A 13 28.36 -6.79 -24.47
N GLY A 14 28.07 -8.01 -24.89
CA GLY A 14 26.83 -8.37 -25.58
C GLY A 14 25.61 -8.35 -24.62
N TYR A 15 25.77 -8.85 -23.42
CA TYR A 15 24.74 -8.80 -22.40
C TYR A 15 24.42 -7.36 -21.96
N ALA A 16 25.44 -6.55 -21.68
CA ALA A 16 25.25 -5.14 -21.31
C ALA A 16 24.51 -4.32 -22.39
N ARG A 17 24.80 -4.54 -23.66
CA ARG A 17 24.09 -3.91 -24.80
C ARG A 17 22.65 -4.40 -24.92
N GLY A 18 22.39 -5.67 -24.61
CA GLY A 18 21.05 -6.25 -24.59
C GLY A 18 20.18 -5.61 -23.51
N ASP A 19 20.72 -5.49 -22.30
CA ASP A 19 20.03 -4.87 -21.18
C ASP A 19 19.76 -3.38 -21.43
N GLU A 20 20.72 -2.64 -21.97
CA GLU A 20 20.55 -1.22 -22.36
C GLU A 20 19.43 -1.06 -23.42
N THR A 21 19.39 -1.96 -24.42
CA THR A 21 18.35 -1.92 -25.44
C THR A 21 16.98 -2.24 -24.85
N ARG A 22 16.90 -3.25 -23.98
CA ARG A 22 15.67 -3.59 -23.27
C ARG A 22 15.17 -2.42 -22.43
N GLN A 23 16.05 -1.74 -21.72
CA GLN A 23 15.72 -0.58 -20.89
C GLN A 23 15.19 0.60 -21.73
N ARG A 24 15.81 0.93 -22.86
CA ARG A 24 15.31 1.97 -23.79
C ARG A 24 13.90 1.65 -24.30
N ILE A 25 13.59 0.37 -24.59
CA ILE A 25 12.26 -0.03 -25.02
C ILE A 25 11.25 0.20 -23.88
N ILE A 26 11.60 -0.15 -22.63
CA ILE A 26 10.74 0.05 -21.46
C ILE A 26 10.46 1.55 -21.24
N GLU A 27 11.48 2.39 -21.30
CA GLU A 27 11.34 3.85 -21.15
C GLU A 27 10.42 4.46 -22.21
N ALA A 28 10.67 4.12 -23.50
CA ALA A 28 9.80 4.54 -24.59
C ALA A 28 8.36 4.04 -24.44
N ALA A 29 8.19 2.82 -23.93
CA ALA A 29 6.89 2.22 -23.70
C ALA A 29 6.13 2.92 -22.55
N ILE A 30 6.80 3.26 -21.45
CA ILE A 30 6.20 4.01 -20.33
C ILE A 30 5.68 5.36 -20.83
N GLU A 31 6.45 6.09 -21.63
CA GLU A 31 6.03 7.37 -22.22
C GLU A 31 4.79 7.18 -23.11
N LEU A 32 4.81 6.21 -24.01
CA LEU A 32 3.73 6.01 -24.97
C LEU A 32 2.46 5.47 -24.32
N PHE A 33 2.58 4.53 -23.39
CA PHE A 33 1.43 4.03 -22.62
C PHE A 33 0.85 5.13 -21.72
N GLY A 34 1.68 5.99 -21.14
CA GLY A 34 1.21 7.14 -20.37
C GLY A 34 0.41 8.10 -21.23
N GLU A 35 0.92 8.46 -22.42
CA GLU A 35 0.24 9.37 -23.34
C GLU A 35 -1.08 8.81 -23.87
N ARG A 36 -1.11 7.54 -24.33
CA ARG A 36 -2.21 6.99 -25.13
C ARG A 36 -2.97 5.84 -24.47
N GLY A 37 -2.52 5.37 -23.32
CA GLY A 37 -3.03 4.17 -22.67
C GLY A 37 -2.56 2.88 -23.37
N PHE A 38 -2.82 1.76 -22.71
CA PHE A 38 -2.49 0.45 -23.29
C PHE A 38 -3.15 0.24 -24.66
N ALA A 39 -4.44 0.51 -24.81
CA ALA A 39 -5.15 0.30 -26.06
C ALA A 39 -4.61 1.14 -27.23
N GLY A 40 -4.27 2.43 -26.97
CA GLY A 40 -3.89 3.40 -28.00
C GLY A 40 -2.45 3.33 -28.47
N ALA A 41 -1.54 2.70 -27.71
CA ALA A 41 -0.12 2.55 -28.11
C ALA A 41 0.09 1.30 -28.96
N SER A 42 1.03 1.32 -29.91
CA SER A 42 1.43 0.16 -30.69
C SER A 42 2.89 -0.23 -30.47
N THR A 43 3.23 -1.51 -30.61
CA THR A 43 4.62 -2.00 -30.51
C THR A 43 5.53 -1.41 -31.60
N ARG A 44 4.98 -1.01 -32.76
CA ARG A 44 5.74 -0.33 -33.81
C ARG A 44 6.15 1.07 -33.40
N GLU A 45 5.26 1.83 -32.77
CA GLU A 45 5.55 3.17 -32.27
C GLU A 45 6.53 3.12 -31.11
N ILE A 46 6.38 2.15 -30.19
CA ILE A 46 7.34 1.91 -29.10
C ILE A 46 8.73 1.60 -29.67
N ALA A 47 8.83 0.71 -30.65
CA ALA A 47 10.10 0.38 -31.29
C ALA A 47 10.73 1.61 -31.97
N ALA A 48 9.96 2.40 -32.71
CA ALA A 48 10.41 3.63 -33.34
C ALA A 48 10.93 4.65 -32.33
N MET A 49 10.19 4.88 -31.23
CA MET A 49 10.58 5.78 -30.15
C MET A 49 11.86 5.31 -29.43
N ALA A 50 12.01 4.00 -29.23
CA ALA A 50 13.21 3.40 -28.62
C ALA A 50 14.43 3.34 -29.55
N GLY A 51 14.29 3.72 -30.83
CA GLY A 51 15.36 3.63 -31.83
C GLY A 51 15.74 2.20 -32.17
N VAL A 52 14.75 1.26 -32.16
CA VAL A 52 14.93 -0.13 -32.54
C VAL A 52 13.94 -0.54 -33.62
N ASN A 53 14.22 -1.65 -34.33
CA ASN A 53 13.23 -2.21 -35.27
C ASN A 53 12.20 -3.11 -34.57
N ALA A 54 11.05 -3.30 -35.17
CA ALA A 54 9.99 -4.13 -34.61
C ALA A 54 10.41 -5.59 -34.29
N PRO A 55 11.23 -6.28 -35.14
CA PRO A 55 11.75 -7.60 -34.80
C PRO A 55 12.62 -7.61 -33.54
N ALA A 56 13.42 -6.56 -33.29
CA ALA A 56 14.22 -6.46 -32.08
C ALA A 56 13.31 -6.33 -30.85
N LEU A 57 12.25 -5.54 -30.91
CA LEU A 57 11.28 -5.45 -29.81
C LEU A 57 10.65 -6.83 -29.54
N GLN A 58 10.25 -7.57 -30.58
CA GLN A 58 9.69 -8.92 -30.41
C GLN A 58 10.70 -9.94 -29.84
N TYR A 59 11.97 -9.72 -30.02
CA TYR A 59 13.01 -10.55 -29.42
C TYR A 59 13.07 -10.37 -27.89
N TYR A 60 12.87 -9.15 -27.37
CA TYR A 60 12.86 -8.89 -25.94
C TYR A 60 11.51 -9.14 -25.27
N PHE A 61 10.41 -8.97 -26.01
CA PHE A 61 9.06 -9.04 -25.48
C PHE A 61 8.14 -9.74 -26.49
N GLU A 62 7.50 -10.81 -26.10
CA GLU A 62 6.65 -11.63 -26.97
C GLU A 62 5.54 -10.82 -27.65
N ASN A 63 4.94 -9.90 -26.91
CA ASN A 63 3.80 -9.11 -27.34
C ASN A 63 3.69 -7.79 -26.58
N LYS A 64 2.69 -6.98 -26.92
CA LYS A 64 2.44 -5.69 -26.30
C LYS A 64 2.19 -5.79 -24.78
N GLU A 65 1.53 -6.84 -24.33
CA GLU A 65 1.27 -7.07 -22.90
C GLU A 65 2.58 -7.42 -22.16
N GLY A 66 3.48 -8.17 -22.79
CA GLY A 66 4.81 -8.43 -22.26
C GLY A 66 5.63 -7.15 -22.05
N VAL A 67 5.56 -6.21 -23.03
CA VAL A 67 6.17 -4.87 -22.88
C VAL A 67 5.54 -4.12 -21.70
N TYR A 68 4.22 -4.10 -21.64
CA TYR A 68 3.48 -3.40 -20.57
C TYR A 68 3.81 -3.97 -19.19
N ARG A 69 3.84 -5.30 -19.07
CA ARG A 69 4.26 -5.98 -17.84
C ARG A 69 5.67 -5.56 -17.40
N ALA A 70 6.62 -5.54 -18.33
CA ALA A 70 7.99 -5.13 -18.03
C ALA A 70 8.06 -3.66 -17.56
N CYS A 71 7.26 -2.76 -18.14
CA CYS A 71 7.13 -1.38 -17.64
C CYS A 71 6.67 -1.35 -16.19
N VAL A 72 5.61 -2.10 -15.87
CA VAL A 72 5.05 -2.16 -14.50
C VAL A 72 6.04 -2.78 -13.52
N GLU A 73 6.75 -3.84 -13.92
CA GLU A 73 7.80 -4.48 -13.11
C GLU A 73 8.93 -3.50 -12.79
N THR A 74 9.44 -2.79 -13.80
CA THR A 74 10.49 -1.76 -13.62
C THR A 74 10.01 -0.62 -12.69
N ILE A 75 8.78 -0.18 -12.84
CA ILE A 75 8.17 0.85 -11.99
C ILE A 75 8.05 0.35 -10.55
N ALA A 76 7.61 -0.90 -10.35
CA ALA A 76 7.48 -1.51 -9.04
C ALA A 76 8.83 -1.70 -8.35
N GLU A 77 9.86 -2.12 -9.10
CA GLU A 77 11.22 -2.29 -8.61
C GLU A 77 11.82 -0.96 -8.17
N ASN A 78 11.80 0.06 -9.05
CA ASN A 78 12.28 1.41 -8.74
C ASN A 78 11.50 2.06 -7.57
N GLY A 79 10.20 1.77 -7.46
CA GLY A 79 9.40 2.20 -6.32
C GLY A 79 9.79 1.50 -5.03
N TRP A 80 10.00 0.19 -5.10
CA TRP A 80 10.37 -0.61 -3.95
C TRP A 80 11.75 -0.25 -3.38
N GLU A 81 12.74 0.03 -4.23
CA GLU A 81 14.07 0.49 -3.80
C GLU A 81 14.00 1.72 -2.88
N VAL A 82 13.05 2.62 -3.14
CA VAL A 82 12.84 3.82 -2.31
C VAL A 82 12.18 3.47 -0.96
N PHE A 83 11.24 2.52 -0.96
CA PHE A 83 10.45 2.19 0.24
C PHE A 83 11.10 1.12 1.12
N ALA A 84 11.87 0.20 0.55
CA ALA A 84 12.44 -0.94 1.25
C ALA A 84 13.22 -0.57 2.52
N PRO A 85 14.06 0.48 2.55
CA PRO A 85 14.74 0.88 3.78
C PRO A 85 13.78 1.29 4.90
N SER A 86 12.76 2.11 4.60
CA SER A 86 11.76 2.54 5.58
C SER A 86 10.87 1.40 6.04
N VAL A 87 10.49 0.49 5.15
CA VAL A 87 9.73 -0.73 5.48
C VAL A 87 10.56 -1.65 6.38
N GLY A 88 11.84 -1.86 6.05
CA GLY A 88 12.75 -2.66 6.87
C GLY A 88 12.96 -2.07 8.26
N HIS A 89 13.12 -0.73 8.35
CA HIS A 89 13.21 -0.04 9.63
C HIS A 89 11.93 -0.21 10.46
N ALA A 90 10.76 -0.04 9.86
CA ALA A 90 9.49 -0.20 10.55
C ALA A 90 9.28 -1.61 11.11
N TRP A 91 9.62 -2.65 10.33
CA TRP A 91 9.60 -4.04 10.82
C TRP A 91 10.58 -4.25 11.96
N ALA A 92 11.81 -3.72 11.89
CA ALA A 92 12.79 -3.82 12.96
C ALA A 92 12.30 -3.17 14.27
N MET A 93 11.58 -2.05 14.21
CA MET A 93 10.98 -1.41 15.39
C MET A 93 9.83 -2.24 15.97
N LEU A 94 9.01 -2.84 15.12
CA LEU A 94 7.94 -3.78 15.55
C LEU A 94 8.51 -5.03 16.22
N ASP A 95 9.55 -5.62 15.65
CA ASP A 95 10.20 -6.82 16.18
C ASP A 95 10.93 -6.55 17.50
N ALA A 96 11.45 -5.34 17.67
CA ALA A 96 12.09 -4.89 18.91
C ALA A 96 11.09 -4.51 20.02
N ASP A 97 9.78 -4.58 19.76
CA ASP A 97 8.71 -4.10 20.65
C ASP A 97 8.96 -2.67 21.15
N ALA A 98 9.37 -1.82 20.21
CA ALA A 98 9.76 -0.44 20.50
C ALA A 98 8.60 0.38 21.09
N ASP A 99 8.95 1.47 21.80
CA ASP A 99 7.99 2.40 22.38
C ASP A 99 7.10 3.04 21.31
N VAL A 100 5.90 3.44 21.70
CA VAL A 100 4.88 3.97 20.78
C VAL A 100 5.37 5.17 19.96
N ASP A 101 6.15 6.06 20.56
CA ASP A 101 6.70 7.24 19.86
C ASP A 101 7.62 6.82 18.71
N VAL A 102 8.42 5.76 18.91
CA VAL A 102 9.30 5.18 17.88
C VAL A 102 8.48 4.53 16.77
N LEU A 103 7.36 3.85 17.10
CA LEU A 103 6.45 3.29 16.10
C LEU A 103 5.74 4.38 15.29
N ILE A 104 5.37 5.49 15.92
CA ILE A 104 4.80 6.66 15.25
C ILE A 104 5.85 7.27 14.30
N ASP A 105 7.08 7.44 14.75
CA ASP A 105 8.20 7.92 13.93
C ASP A 105 8.45 7.01 12.72
N ALA A 106 8.39 5.70 12.92
CA ALA A 106 8.54 4.73 11.84
C ALA A 106 7.42 4.89 10.79
N PHE A 107 6.16 5.07 11.20
CA PHE A 107 5.04 5.31 10.28
C PHE A 107 5.20 6.64 9.52
N VAL A 108 5.55 7.71 10.22
CA VAL A 108 5.81 9.02 9.60
C VAL A 108 6.97 8.93 8.60
N GLY A 109 7.99 8.13 8.91
CA GLY A 109 9.10 7.84 7.99
C GLY A 109 8.64 7.16 6.70
N LEU A 110 7.71 6.18 6.77
CA LEU A 110 7.09 5.57 5.59
C LEU A 110 6.31 6.60 4.76
N LEU A 111 5.55 7.47 5.42
CA LEU A 111 4.77 8.52 4.76
C LEU A 111 5.69 9.52 4.03
N ARG A 112 6.78 9.95 4.68
CA ARG A 112 7.79 10.83 4.06
C ARG A 112 8.44 10.19 2.84
N ALA A 113 8.86 8.93 2.91
CA ALA A 113 9.43 8.21 1.78
C ALA A 113 8.47 8.14 0.59
N LEU A 114 7.17 7.93 0.84
CA LEU A 114 6.14 7.96 -0.20
C LEU A 114 6.00 9.36 -0.79
N SER A 115 5.98 10.38 0.05
CA SER A 115 5.83 11.78 -0.35
C SER A 115 7.01 12.25 -1.21
N ASP A 116 8.22 11.95 -0.79
CA ASP A 116 9.44 12.26 -1.54
C ASP A 116 9.39 11.61 -2.94
N ARG A 117 8.98 10.34 -3.01
CA ARG A 117 8.81 9.64 -4.28
C ARG A 117 7.78 10.28 -5.19
N MET A 118 6.72 10.86 -4.61
CA MET A 118 5.65 11.52 -5.37
C MET A 118 6.01 12.91 -5.86
N PHE A 119 6.66 13.74 -5.04
CA PHE A 119 6.81 15.17 -5.28
C PHE A 119 8.25 15.61 -5.61
N THR A 120 9.28 14.85 -5.17
CA THR A 120 10.67 15.25 -5.40
C THR A 120 11.34 14.46 -6.53
N ALA A 121 10.89 13.23 -6.81
CA ALA A 121 11.44 12.44 -7.90
C ALA A 121 11.04 13.02 -9.26
N PRO A 122 11.99 13.28 -10.17
CA PRO A 122 11.67 13.77 -11.50
C PRO A 122 10.83 12.74 -12.26
N LYS A 123 9.69 13.16 -12.78
CA LYS A 123 8.80 12.34 -13.60
C LYS A 123 8.26 13.16 -14.76
N THR A 124 8.18 12.55 -15.94
CA THR A 124 7.46 13.15 -17.04
C THR A 124 5.95 13.16 -16.78
N MET A 125 5.22 14.00 -17.49
CA MET A 125 3.75 14.01 -17.45
C MET A 125 3.21 12.62 -17.82
N ASN A 126 3.80 11.97 -18.82
CA ASN A 126 3.34 10.66 -19.29
C ASN A 126 3.58 9.54 -18.26
N GLN A 127 4.67 9.60 -17.52
CA GLN A 127 4.91 8.68 -16.39
C GLN A 127 3.85 8.85 -15.29
N ARG A 128 3.41 10.08 -15.00
CA ARG A 128 2.31 10.32 -14.06
C ARG A 128 0.99 9.79 -14.60
N LEU A 129 0.70 10.02 -15.89
CA LEU A 129 -0.50 9.51 -16.55
C LEU A 129 -0.54 7.98 -16.60
N PHE A 130 0.60 7.31 -16.78
CA PHE A 130 0.70 5.86 -16.71
C PHE A 130 0.16 5.32 -15.37
N PHE A 131 0.60 5.90 -14.28
CA PHE A 131 0.09 5.53 -12.94
C PHE A 131 -1.38 5.86 -12.74
N ALA A 132 -1.83 7.04 -13.17
CA ALA A 132 -3.21 7.46 -13.02
C ALA A 132 -4.17 6.54 -13.76
N ARG A 133 -3.83 6.09 -14.97
CA ARG A 133 -4.62 5.12 -15.76
C ARG A 133 -4.73 3.77 -15.07
N GLU A 134 -3.64 3.28 -14.48
CA GLU A 134 -3.65 2.04 -13.72
C GLU A 134 -4.59 2.15 -12.51
N GLN A 135 -4.56 3.26 -11.77
CA GLN A 135 -5.41 3.48 -10.60
C GLN A 135 -6.91 3.48 -10.92
N VAL A 136 -7.31 3.96 -12.11
CA VAL A 136 -8.73 3.97 -12.52
C VAL A 136 -9.15 2.69 -13.24
N GLY A 137 -8.28 1.67 -13.31
CA GLY A 137 -8.60 0.36 -13.87
C GLY A 137 -8.81 0.34 -15.40
N GLN A 138 -8.22 1.29 -16.13
CA GLN A 138 -8.29 1.37 -17.60
C GLN A 138 -7.21 0.54 -18.30
N GLU A 139 -6.34 -0.10 -17.55
CA GLU A 139 -5.16 -0.82 -18.02
C GLU A 139 -5.27 -2.33 -17.74
N PRO A 140 -4.42 -3.18 -18.32
CA PRO A 140 -4.45 -4.62 -18.06
C PRO A 140 -4.40 -4.97 -16.55
N ALA A 141 -5.23 -5.90 -16.10
CA ALA A 141 -5.32 -6.31 -14.70
C ALA A 141 -3.99 -6.82 -14.13
N SER A 142 -3.13 -7.40 -14.99
CA SER A 142 -1.78 -7.84 -14.62
C SER A 142 -0.91 -6.73 -14.02
N ALA A 143 -1.15 -5.46 -14.41
CA ALA A 143 -0.45 -4.30 -13.84
C ALA A 143 -0.77 -4.12 -12.35
N SER A 144 -2.05 -4.08 -12.01
CA SER A 144 -2.51 -3.92 -10.63
C SER A 144 -2.02 -5.07 -9.74
N GLU A 145 -2.00 -6.29 -10.27
CA GLU A 145 -1.50 -7.47 -9.55
C GLU A 145 0.00 -7.35 -9.22
N ILE A 146 0.81 -6.93 -10.19
CA ILE A 146 2.27 -6.74 -9.99
C ILE A 146 2.52 -5.65 -8.96
N LEU A 147 1.91 -4.48 -9.13
CA LEU A 147 2.07 -3.36 -8.20
C LEU A 147 1.57 -3.71 -6.79
N MET A 148 0.43 -4.41 -6.71
CA MET A 148 -0.10 -4.89 -5.43
C MET A 148 0.91 -5.82 -4.75
N LYS A 149 1.39 -6.83 -5.44
CA LYS A 149 2.28 -7.85 -4.85
C LYS A 149 3.65 -7.30 -4.47
N ARG A 150 4.27 -6.49 -5.37
CA ARG A 150 5.67 -6.07 -5.21
C ARG A 150 5.85 -4.80 -4.39
N MET A 151 4.84 -3.95 -4.30
CA MET A 151 4.97 -2.64 -3.69
C MET A 151 3.87 -2.34 -2.66
N ARG A 152 2.59 -2.40 -3.07
CA ARG A 152 1.48 -1.95 -2.22
C ARG A 152 1.26 -2.85 -1.02
N LYS A 153 1.26 -4.18 -1.22
CA LYS A 153 1.01 -5.12 -0.12
C LYS A 153 2.09 -5.04 0.98
N PRO A 154 3.40 -5.11 0.70
CA PRO A 154 4.42 -4.98 1.75
C PRO A 154 4.33 -3.66 2.52
N LEU A 155 4.03 -2.54 1.83
CA LEU A 155 3.85 -1.24 2.48
C LEU A 155 2.59 -1.22 3.36
N ASN A 156 1.47 -1.74 2.86
CA ASN A 156 0.22 -1.79 3.62
C ASN A 156 0.30 -2.74 4.82
N ASP A 157 0.98 -3.88 4.68
CA ASP A 157 1.12 -4.85 5.76
C ASP A 157 1.88 -4.23 6.96
N VAL A 158 3.05 -3.63 6.73
CA VAL A 158 3.81 -2.97 7.80
C VAL A 158 3.06 -1.79 8.41
N SER A 159 2.33 -1.04 7.59
CA SER A 159 1.52 0.09 8.05
C SER A 159 0.36 -0.35 8.94
N ALA A 160 -0.30 -1.44 8.57
CA ALA A 160 -1.38 -2.02 9.37
C ALA A 160 -0.85 -2.57 10.71
N GLU A 161 0.34 -3.20 10.72
CA GLU A 161 0.97 -3.66 11.96
C GLU A 161 1.34 -2.48 12.88
N LEU A 162 1.95 -1.42 12.34
CA LEU A 162 2.26 -0.21 13.12
C LEU A 162 1.00 0.41 13.74
N ILE A 163 -0.02 0.66 12.92
CA ILE A 163 -1.29 1.26 13.39
C ILE A 163 -1.99 0.31 14.36
N GLY A 164 -1.95 -0.97 14.11
CA GLY A 164 -2.50 -2.00 15.00
C GLY A 164 -1.85 -1.95 16.38
N ARG A 165 -0.53 -1.92 16.44
CA ARG A 165 0.25 -1.83 17.68
C ARG A 165 -0.01 -0.51 18.42
N ILE A 166 -0.01 0.62 17.70
CA ILE A 166 -0.25 1.96 18.26
C ILE A 166 -1.68 2.05 18.82
N SER A 167 -2.70 1.59 18.08
CA SER A 167 -4.11 1.76 18.44
C SER A 167 -4.72 0.60 19.25
N GLY A 168 -3.95 -0.47 19.51
CA GLY A 168 -4.41 -1.64 20.23
C GLY A 168 -5.44 -2.49 19.46
N ARG A 169 -5.48 -2.41 18.13
CA ARG A 169 -6.39 -3.19 17.27
C ARG A 169 -5.60 -4.21 16.45
N PRO A 170 -6.20 -5.34 16.04
CA PRO A 170 -5.52 -6.25 15.11
C PRO A 170 -5.17 -5.57 13.77
N ALA A 171 -4.05 -5.95 13.16
CA ALA A 171 -3.63 -5.42 11.87
C ALA A 171 -4.61 -5.76 10.73
N ASP A 172 -5.29 -6.89 10.83
CA ASP A 172 -6.30 -7.36 9.87
C ASP A 172 -7.70 -6.77 10.09
N ASP A 173 -7.90 -6.01 11.18
CA ASP A 173 -9.15 -5.29 11.44
C ASP A 173 -9.45 -4.27 10.33
N PRO A 174 -10.68 -4.25 9.78
CA PRO A 174 -11.04 -3.30 8.73
C PRO A 174 -10.78 -1.84 9.08
N VAL A 175 -10.97 -1.43 10.36
CA VAL A 175 -10.72 -0.05 10.81
C VAL A 175 -9.23 0.27 10.76
N THR A 176 -8.36 -0.67 11.16
CA THR A 176 -6.90 -0.51 11.07
C THR A 176 -6.47 -0.28 9.62
N ARG A 177 -6.98 -1.09 8.68
CA ARG A 177 -6.69 -0.95 7.24
C ARG A 177 -7.25 0.36 6.65
N LEU A 178 -8.47 0.75 7.04
CA LEU A 178 -9.05 2.03 6.63
C LEU A 178 -8.22 3.21 7.14
N ARG A 179 -7.74 3.16 8.38
CA ARG A 179 -6.83 4.17 8.95
C ARG A 179 -5.54 4.28 8.14
N ALA A 180 -4.88 3.16 7.83
CA ALA A 180 -3.68 3.15 6.99
C ALA A 180 -3.94 3.78 5.62
N MET A 181 -5.02 3.36 4.94
CA MET A 181 -5.40 3.92 3.64
C MET A 181 -5.73 5.41 3.72
N SER A 182 -6.42 5.88 4.76
CA SER A 182 -6.76 7.29 4.91
C SER A 182 -5.54 8.17 5.13
N LEU A 183 -4.54 7.71 5.88
CA LEU A 183 -3.29 8.43 6.09
C LEU A 183 -2.50 8.56 4.78
N TYR A 184 -2.40 7.51 3.97
CA TYR A 184 -1.80 7.61 2.63
C TYR A 184 -2.65 8.42 1.65
N GLY A 185 -3.97 8.41 1.83
CA GLY A 185 -4.91 9.21 1.03
C GLY A 185 -4.64 10.70 1.14
N GLN A 186 -4.22 11.20 2.30
CA GLN A 186 -3.88 12.60 2.53
C GLN A 186 -2.82 13.10 1.54
N ILE A 187 -1.79 12.30 1.27
CA ILE A 187 -0.73 12.69 0.33
C ILE A 187 -1.10 12.39 -1.13
N THR A 188 -1.79 11.27 -1.35
CA THR A 188 -2.16 10.80 -2.69
C THR A 188 -3.10 11.77 -3.40
N VAL A 189 -4.00 12.46 -2.67
CA VAL A 189 -4.93 13.43 -3.26
C VAL A 189 -4.19 14.58 -3.94
N PHE A 190 -3.11 15.08 -3.37
CA PHE A 190 -2.30 16.15 -3.96
C PHE A 190 -1.55 15.69 -5.21
N HIS A 191 -1.25 14.41 -5.31
CA HIS A 191 -0.62 13.83 -6.50
C HIS A 191 -1.63 13.58 -7.63
N ILE A 192 -2.81 13.03 -7.31
CA ILE A 192 -3.83 12.72 -8.31
C ILE A 192 -4.55 13.98 -8.78
N ALA A 193 -4.92 14.87 -7.86
CA ALA A 193 -5.62 16.11 -8.13
C ALA A 193 -4.66 17.33 -8.13
N GLU A 194 -3.42 17.16 -8.58
CA GLU A 194 -2.34 18.17 -8.55
C GLU A 194 -2.81 19.52 -9.07
N ARG A 195 -3.46 19.55 -10.24
CA ARG A 195 -3.95 20.79 -10.85
C ARG A 195 -4.93 21.55 -9.95
N SER A 196 -5.89 20.84 -9.34
CA SER A 196 -6.89 21.46 -8.46
C SER A 196 -6.25 21.91 -7.15
N ALA A 197 -5.34 21.11 -6.60
CA ALA A 197 -4.62 21.47 -5.39
C ALA A 197 -3.75 22.73 -5.59
N LEU A 198 -3.01 22.81 -6.70
CA LEU A 198 -2.21 23.99 -7.05
C LEU A 198 -3.07 25.25 -7.22
N GLN A 199 -4.26 25.15 -7.81
CA GLN A 199 -5.19 26.27 -7.93
C GLN A 199 -5.68 26.75 -6.56
N VAL A 200 -6.05 25.83 -5.66
CA VAL A 200 -6.54 26.19 -4.32
C VAL A 200 -5.43 26.80 -3.46
N LEU A 201 -4.19 26.32 -3.62
CA LEU A 201 -3.04 26.80 -2.87
C LEU A 201 -2.38 28.05 -3.50
N GLU A 202 -2.82 28.44 -4.68
CA GLU A 202 -2.22 29.53 -5.49
C GLU A 202 -0.72 29.28 -5.76
N TRP A 203 -0.38 28.01 -6.04
CA TRP A 203 0.99 27.58 -6.32
C TRP A 203 1.16 27.18 -7.79
N ASP A 204 2.38 27.37 -8.30
CA ASP A 204 2.72 26.97 -9.68
C ASP A 204 3.11 25.49 -9.76
N ALA A 205 3.73 24.95 -8.70
CA ALA A 205 4.18 23.57 -8.64
C ALA A 205 4.45 23.12 -7.19
N PHE A 206 4.39 21.81 -6.96
CA PHE A 206 4.93 21.19 -5.76
C PHE A 206 6.44 20.94 -5.96
N ASN A 207 7.29 21.89 -5.57
CA ASN A 207 8.73 21.80 -5.67
C ASN A 207 9.41 22.50 -4.49
N GLY A 208 10.67 22.13 -4.21
CA GLY A 208 11.48 22.78 -3.18
C GLY A 208 10.74 22.97 -1.86
N GLU A 209 10.67 24.22 -1.38
CA GLU A 209 10.04 24.57 -0.09
C GLU A 209 8.55 24.25 -0.03
N ARG A 210 7.83 24.35 -1.16
CA ARG A 210 6.38 24.04 -1.21
C ARG A 210 6.12 22.54 -1.03
N ALA A 211 6.93 21.70 -1.66
CA ALA A 211 6.87 20.25 -1.44
C ALA A 211 7.23 19.89 0.01
N ALA A 212 8.27 20.50 0.56
CA ALA A 212 8.66 20.30 1.95
C ALA A 212 7.54 20.71 2.92
N LEU A 213 6.93 21.90 2.70
CA LEU A 213 5.81 22.37 3.50
C LEU A 213 4.61 21.40 3.47
N LEU A 214 4.25 20.90 2.28
CA LEU A 214 3.19 19.90 2.14
C LEU A 214 3.52 18.64 2.94
N ILE A 215 4.72 18.10 2.77
CA ILE A 215 5.17 16.85 3.40
C ILE A 215 5.15 16.99 4.93
N GLU A 216 5.73 18.07 5.46
CA GLU A 216 5.78 18.29 6.92
C GLU A 216 4.38 18.51 7.50
N THR A 217 3.52 19.29 6.82
CA THR A 217 2.13 19.49 7.26
C THR A 217 1.38 18.17 7.41
N ILE A 218 1.50 17.27 6.42
CA ILE A 218 0.83 15.97 6.47
C ILE A 218 1.49 15.04 7.49
N ALA A 219 2.81 15.09 7.65
CA ALA A 219 3.54 14.34 8.66
C ALA A 219 3.08 14.72 10.08
N ASP A 220 2.96 16.00 10.35
CA ASP A 220 2.48 16.50 11.66
C ASP A 220 1.02 16.11 11.93
N GLN A 221 0.14 16.27 10.95
CA GLN A 221 -1.26 15.82 11.07
C GLN A 221 -1.36 14.31 11.32
N THR A 222 -0.52 13.53 10.63
CA THR A 222 -0.47 12.07 10.80
C THR A 222 -0.01 11.71 12.21
N ARG A 223 1.01 12.37 12.71
CA ARG A 223 1.50 12.19 14.10
C ARG A 223 0.39 12.42 15.11
N VAL A 224 -0.27 13.57 15.05
CA VAL A 224 -1.39 13.92 15.94
C VAL A 224 -2.50 12.85 15.91
N LEU A 225 -2.85 12.33 14.73
CA LEU A 225 -3.85 11.26 14.62
C LEU A 225 -3.40 9.95 15.25
N LEU A 226 -2.14 9.56 15.07
CA LEU A 226 -1.58 8.34 15.66
C LEU A 226 -1.50 8.45 17.19
N GLU A 227 -1.05 9.57 17.73
CA GLU A 227 -1.01 9.87 19.16
C GLU A 227 -2.43 9.83 19.77
N GLN A 228 -3.42 10.40 19.08
CA GLN A 228 -4.81 10.37 19.52
C GLN A 228 -5.36 8.93 19.54
N TRP A 229 -5.04 8.10 18.54
CA TRP A 229 -5.50 6.69 18.55
C TRP A 229 -4.83 5.88 19.65
N HIS A 230 -3.58 6.18 19.98
CA HIS A 230 -2.90 5.58 21.14
C HIS A 230 -3.57 5.98 22.45
N ALA A 231 -3.82 7.27 22.68
CA ALA A 231 -4.50 7.77 23.87
C ALA A 231 -5.92 7.17 24.05
N GLN A 232 -6.66 6.98 22.96
CA GLN A 232 -7.96 6.31 22.97
C GLN A 232 -7.86 4.83 23.41
N ARG A 233 -6.83 4.12 22.98
CA ARG A 233 -6.56 2.74 23.43
C ARG A 233 -6.38 2.68 24.93
N ASP A 234 -5.56 3.57 25.49
CA ASP A 234 -5.24 3.58 26.91
C ASP A 234 -6.46 3.95 27.77
N ALA A 235 -7.27 4.87 27.29
CA ALA A 235 -8.55 5.20 27.93
C ALA A 235 -9.52 4.00 27.98
N LEU A 236 -9.65 3.25 26.88
CA LEU A 236 -10.50 2.05 26.81
C LEU A 236 -9.95 0.92 27.70
N ALA A 237 -8.65 0.75 27.80
CA ALA A 237 -8.02 -0.22 28.68
C ALA A 237 -8.27 0.13 30.16
N ALA A 238 -8.09 1.40 30.53
CA ALA A 238 -8.34 1.90 31.88
C ALA A 238 -9.81 1.73 32.32
N ASP A 239 -10.75 2.03 31.43
CA ASP A 239 -12.18 1.82 31.69
C ASP A 239 -12.54 0.33 31.89
N SER A 240 -11.97 -0.54 31.07
CA SER A 240 -12.16 -2.00 31.18
C SER A 240 -11.67 -2.53 32.52
N GLU A 241 -10.50 -2.08 33.00
CA GLU A 241 -9.97 -2.44 34.30
C GLU A 241 -10.82 -1.89 35.45
N SER A 242 -11.36 -0.69 35.33
CA SER A 242 -12.23 -0.06 36.33
C SER A 242 -13.53 -0.83 36.47
N VAL A 243 -14.13 -1.32 35.38
CA VAL A 243 -15.35 -2.14 35.37
C VAL A 243 -15.10 -3.50 35.99
N VAL A 244 -13.95 -4.13 35.71
CA VAL A 244 -13.58 -5.42 36.34
C VAL A 244 -13.38 -5.28 37.85
N LYS A 245 -12.76 -4.19 38.29
CA LYS A 245 -12.57 -3.89 39.73
C LYS A 245 -13.86 -3.52 40.44
N ARG A 246 -14.90 -3.04 39.73
CA ARG A 246 -16.21 -2.66 40.28
C ARG A 246 -17.23 -3.81 40.38
N LYS A 247 -16.98 -4.99 39.81
CA LYS A 247 -17.85 -6.16 40.02
C LYS A 247 -17.77 -6.60 41.47
N PRO A 248 -18.85 -6.50 42.27
CA PRO A 248 -18.82 -6.86 43.69
C PRO A 248 -18.59 -8.36 43.83
N ARG A 249 -17.71 -8.71 44.73
CA ARG A 249 -17.52 -10.07 45.27
C ARG A 249 -18.74 -10.48 46.10
N ALA A 250 -19.90 -10.63 45.44
CA ALA A 250 -21.18 -10.93 46.09
C ALA A 250 -21.93 -12.06 45.36
N ALA A 251 -21.51 -13.28 45.63
CA ALA A 251 -22.39 -14.46 45.59
C ALA A 251 -21.66 -15.71 46.10
N ALA A 252 -21.09 -15.65 47.30
CA ALA A 252 -20.74 -16.86 48.01
C ALA A 252 -21.40 -16.81 49.40
N LYS A 253 -22.63 -17.34 49.49
CA LYS A 253 -23.26 -17.96 50.63
C LYS A 253 -24.78 -17.87 50.52
N ARG A 254 -25.38 -18.85 49.90
CA ARG A 254 -26.71 -19.34 50.35
C ARG A 254 -26.76 -20.85 50.08
N THR A 255 -26.24 -21.61 51.01
CA THR A 255 -26.66 -22.99 51.22
C THR A 255 -28.10 -22.98 51.69
N ALA A 256 -29.00 -23.52 50.91
CA ALA A 256 -30.37 -23.81 51.33
C ALA A 256 -30.55 -25.32 51.43
N LYS A 257 -31.03 -25.75 52.60
CA LYS A 257 -31.47 -27.07 52.97
C LYS A 257 -32.73 -27.48 52.20
N PRO A 258 -33.01 -28.81 52.09
CA PRO A 258 -34.10 -29.31 51.25
C PRO A 258 -35.39 -29.44 52.00
N GLY A 259 -36.53 -29.29 51.36
CA GLY A 259 -37.88 -29.56 51.87
C GLY A 259 -38.79 -30.09 50.76
N ALA A 260 -39.30 -31.24 51.00
CA ALA A 260 -40.09 -32.25 50.39
C ALA A 260 -41.37 -31.84 49.63
N SER A 261 -41.67 -32.71 48.66
CA SER A 261 -42.96 -33.38 48.31
C SER A 261 -44.11 -32.53 47.68
N THR A 262 -44.60 -32.93 46.59
CA THR A 262 -45.64 -33.82 46.10
C THR A 262 -46.45 -33.26 44.95
N SER A 263 -46.72 -34.16 44.01
CA SER A 263 -47.95 -34.36 43.25
C SER A 263 -48.26 -33.61 41.95
N ALA A 264 -48.12 -34.34 40.92
CA ALA A 264 -49.04 -34.66 39.84
C ALA A 264 -50.01 -33.61 39.26
N ALA A 265 -49.95 -33.40 37.96
CA ALA A 265 -51.05 -33.74 37.05
C ALA A 265 -50.67 -33.46 35.56
N LYS A 266 -50.99 -34.47 34.80
CA LYS A 266 -51.06 -34.48 33.31
C LYS A 266 -51.99 -33.39 32.79
N ASN A 267 -51.67 -32.75 31.68
CA ASN A 267 -52.61 -32.85 30.58
C ASN A 267 -51.99 -32.46 29.23
N THR A 268 -52.32 -33.26 28.27
CA THR A 268 -52.09 -33.28 26.83
C THR A 268 -52.88 -32.22 26.08
N ARG A 269 -52.32 -31.72 24.96
CA ARG A 269 -52.90 -31.60 23.59
C ARG A 269 -52.32 -30.45 22.83
N ARG A 270 -51.69 -30.77 21.76
CA ARG A 270 -52.08 -30.95 20.33
C ARG A 270 -51.92 -29.66 19.48
N VAL A 271 -50.90 -29.73 18.62
CA VAL A 271 -50.98 -29.57 17.15
C VAL A 271 -51.66 -28.31 16.61
N THR A 272 -50.93 -27.51 15.85
CA THR A 272 -51.12 -27.30 14.40
C THR A 272 -50.10 -26.32 13.81
N LYS A 273 -49.47 -26.75 12.73
CA LYS A 273 -48.92 -25.93 11.67
C LYS A 273 -50.05 -25.59 10.67
N PRO A 274 -50.05 -24.51 9.92
CA PRO A 274 -49.49 -24.52 8.55
C PRO A 274 -48.81 -23.19 8.17
N ALA A 275 -47.80 -23.20 7.34
CA ALA A 275 -47.67 -23.19 5.90
C ALA A 275 -48.00 -21.83 5.21
N ALA A 276 -46.94 -21.32 4.55
CA ALA A 276 -46.84 -20.68 3.23
C ALA A 276 -47.66 -19.40 2.91
N ARG A 277 -46.89 -18.36 2.67
CA ARG A 277 -46.76 -17.73 1.34
C ARG A 277 -45.43 -16.96 1.27
#